data_4d6833a9e84fa72c61761492690f2eff
#
_entry.id   4d6833a9e84fa72c61761492690f2eff
#
_cell.length_a   1.000
_cell.length_b   1.000
_cell.length_c   1.000
_cell.angle_alpha   90.00
_cell.angle_beta   90.00
_cell.angle_gamma   90.00
#
_symmetry.space_group_name_H-M   'P 1'
#
loop_
_entity.id
_entity.type
_entity.pdbx_description
1 polymer ?
#
loop_
_entity_poly.entity_id
_entity_poly.type
_entity_poly.pdbx_seq_one_letter_code
_entity_poly.pdbx_strand_id
1 'polypeptide(L)'
;MRKIGLLSDTHGYWDDKYLKYFADCDEIWHAGDIGSDELAARLASIHPLRAVYGNIDGQNLRLEYPKIAHFQVEQVRVMMTHIGGYPG
;
A
#
# COMPACT_ATOMS: atom_id res chain seq x y z
N MET A 1 10.86 6.17 16.80
CA MET A 1 10.69 4.98 15.93
C MET A 1 9.39 5.08 15.17
N ARG A 2 9.44 4.83 13.87
CA ARG A 2 8.24 4.86 13.04
C ARG A 2 7.49 3.53 13.10
N LYS A 3 6.18 3.63 13.18
CA LYS A 3 5.31 2.46 13.11
C LYS A 3 4.64 2.44 11.74
N ILE A 4 4.74 1.31 11.07
CA ILE A 4 4.25 1.16 9.70
C ILE A 4 3.12 0.14 9.67
N GLY A 5 2.02 0.53 9.05
CA GLY A 5 0.93 -0.39 8.77
C GLY A 5 1.14 -1.00 7.39
N LEU A 6 1.20 -2.30 7.30
CA LEU A 6 1.47 -2.99 6.04
C LEU A 6 0.24 -3.74 5.54
N LEU A 7 -0.12 -3.49 4.30
CA LEU A 7 -1.23 -4.14 3.62
C LEU A 7 -0.79 -4.70 2.28
N SER A 8 -1.51 -5.68 1.78
CA SER A 8 -1.38 -6.14 0.42
C SER A 8 -2.64 -6.91 0.03
N ASP A 9 -2.90 -6.98 -1.29
CA ASP A 9 -3.98 -7.81 -1.83
C ASP A 9 -5.36 -7.50 -1.26
N THR A 10 -5.68 -6.21 -1.10
CA THR A 10 -6.96 -5.78 -0.55
C THR A 10 -8.10 -5.87 -1.56
N HIS A 11 -7.79 -5.87 -2.86
CA HIS A 11 -8.76 -6.08 -3.94
C HIS A 11 -9.99 -5.17 -3.84
N GLY A 12 -9.77 -3.91 -3.45
CA GLY A 12 -10.84 -2.93 -3.34
C GLY A 12 -11.69 -3.03 -2.07
N TYR A 13 -11.39 -3.98 -1.21
CA TYR A 13 -12.16 -4.20 0.00
C TYR A 13 -11.74 -3.25 1.11
N TRP A 14 -12.70 -2.51 1.67
CA TRP A 14 -12.49 -1.70 2.86
C TRP A 14 -12.96 -2.47 4.08
N ASP A 15 -12.14 -2.47 5.13
CA ASP A 15 -12.50 -3.04 6.42
C ASP A 15 -12.36 -1.95 7.49
N ASP A 16 -13.44 -1.69 8.23
CA ASP A 16 -13.41 -0.68 9.28
C ASP A 16 -12.34 -0.94 10.34
N LYS A 17 -11.89 -2.17 10.44
CA LYS A 17 -10.80 -2.53 11.35
C LYS A 17 -9.49 -1.85 11.00
N TYR A 18 -9.34 -1.38 9.75
CA TYR A 18 -8.15 -0.64 9.35
C TYR A 18 -7.96 0.62 10.18
N LEU A 19 -9.04 1.31 10.53
CA LEU A 19 -8.97 2.49 11.38
C LEU A 19 -8.36 2.16 12.73
N LYS A 20 -8.74 1.03 13.28
CA LYS A 20 -8.24 0.59 14.59
C LYS A 20 -6.80 0.10 14.50
N TYR A 21 -6.49 -0.72 13.50
CA TYR A 21 -5.17 -1.30 13.36
C TYR A 21 -4.09 -0.26 13.06
N PHE A 22 -4.45 0.77 12.31
CA PHE A 22 -3.49 1.77 11.87
C PHE A 22 -3.53 3.06 12.69
N ALA A 23 -4.34 3.10 13.76
CA ALA A 23 -4.48 4.30 14.58
C ALA A 23 -3.14 4.81 15.11
N ASP A 24 -2.26 3.91 15.49
CA ASP A 24 -0.95 4.25 16.06
C ASP A 24 0.17 4.24 15.02
N CYS A 25 -0.14 4.04 13.75
CA CYS A 25 0.88 3.99 12.71
C CYS A 25 1.21 5.38 12.20
N ASP A 26 2.44 5.56 11.75
CA ASP A 26 2.88 6.81 11.14
C ASP A 26 2.63 6.84 9.65
N GLU A 27 2.69 5.68 9.00
CA GLU A 27 2.47 5.52 7.57
C GLU A 27 1.78 4.19 7.30
N ILE A 28 1.15 4.11 6.11
CA ILE A 28 0.60 2.87 5.59
C ILE A 28 1.36 2.53 4.32
N TRP A 29 1.82 1.29 4.22
CA TRP A 29 2.48 0.77 3.02
C TRP A 29 1.61 -0.31 2.40
N HIS A 30 1.32 -0.18 1.10
CA HIS A 30 0.52 -1.15 0.37
C HIS A 30 1.37 -1.79 -0.72
N ALA A 31 1.50 -3.09 -0.66
CA ALA A 31 2.39 -3.84 -1.56
C ALA A 31 1.70 -4.33 -2.84
N GLY A 32 0.60 -3.71 -3.23
CA GLY A 32 -0.03 -3.98 -4.53
C GLY A 32 -1.34 -4.74 -4.44
N ASP A 33 -2.04 -4.83 -5.59
CA ASP A 33 -3.38 -5.36 -5.71
C ASP A 33 -4.35 -4.61 -4.81
N ILE A 34 -4.29 -3.27 -4.91
CA ILE A 34 -5.14 -2.36 -4.15
C ILE A 34 -6.60 -2.58 -4.55
N GLY A 35 -6.87 -2.59 -5.83
CA GLY A 35 -8.17 -2.95 -6.39
C GLY A 35 -9.03 -1.77 -6.79
N SER A 36 -8.92 -0.62 -6.15
CA SER A 36 -9.68 0.56 -6.53
C SER A 36 -8.98 1.84 -6.13
N ASP A 37 -9.24 2.90 -6.92
CA ASP A 37 -8.75 4.24 -6.61
C ASP A 37 -9.34 4.75 -5.31
N GLU A 38 -10.60 4.40 -5.04
CA GLU A 38 -11.29 4.83 -3.84
C GLU A 38 -10.65 4.28 -2.57
N LEU A 39 -10.26 3.01 -2.61
CA LEU A 39 -9.57 2.40 -1.47
C LEU A 39 -8.24 3.08 -1.21
N ALA A 40 -7.46 3.32 -2.26
CA ALA A 40 -6.17 4.00 -2.13
C ALA A 40 -6.35 5.40 -1.53
N ALA A 41 -7.32 6.15 -2.03
CA ALA A 41 -7.60 7.49 -1.52
C ALA A 41 -8.03 7.46 -0.05
N ARG A 42 -8.81 6.47 0.32
CA ARG A 42 -9.29 6.33 1.69
C ARG A 42 -8.16 5.98 2.65
N LEU A 43 -7.27 5.09 2.25
CA LEU A 43 -6.09 4.77 3.05
C LEU A 43 -5.19 5.99 3.19
N ALA A 44 -4.98 6.74 2.11
CA ALA A 44 -4.16 7.94 2.14
C ALA A 44 -4.75 9.05 3.01
N SER A 45 -6.05 9.00 3.26
CA SER A 45 -6.70 9.98 4.15
C SER A 45 -6.45 9.69 5.62
N ILE A 46 -6.07 8.47 5.96
CA ILE A 46 -5.80 8.09 7.35
C ILE A 46 -4.36 8.46 7.72
N HIS A 47 -3.41 8.03 6.92
CA HIS A 47 -1.97 8.29 7.10
C HIS A 47 -1.30 8.40 5.74
N PRO A 48 -0.09 8.96 5.67
CA PRO A 48 0.66 8.94 4.41
C PRO A 48 0.75 7.53 3.85
N LEU A 49 0.43 7.39 2.58
CA LEU A 49 0.40 6.09 1.90
C LEU A 49 1.56 5.96 0.93
N ARG A 50 2.34 4.91 1.09
CA ARG A 50 3.33 4.48 0.10
C ARG A 50 2.83 3.18 -0.49
N ALA A 51 2.74 3.11 -1.82
CA ALA A 51 2.15 1.96 -2.47
C ALA A 51 2.86 1.63 -3.77
N VAL A 52 2.71 0.39 -4.18
CA VAL A 52 3.04 -0.05 -5.53
C VAL A 52 1.78 -0.67 -6.13
N TYR A 53 1.71 -0.72 -7.47
CA TYR A 53 0.57 -1.39 -8.08
C TYR A 53 0.83 -2.89 -8.21
N GLY A 54 -0.24 -3.65 -8.24
CA GLY A 54 -0.20 -5.09 -8.44
C GLY A 54 -0.85 -5.50 -9.75
N ASN A 55 -1.02 -6.79 -9.92
CA ASN A 55 -1.50 -7.36 -11.19
C ASN A 55 -2.91 -6.93 -11.54
N ILE A 56 -3.78 -6.77 -10.55
CA ILE A 56 -5.18 -6.40 -10.79
C ILE A 56 -5.41 -4.90 -10.88
N ASP A 57 -4.41 -4.10 -10.54
CA ASP A 57 -4.58 -2.66 -10.48
C ASP A 57 -4.67 -2.06 -11.88
N GLY A 58 -5.66 -1.20 -12.07
CA GLY A 58 -5.96 -0.60 -13.34
C GLY A 58 -5.04 0.59 -13.67
N GLN A 59 -5.36 1.23 -14.79
CA GLN A 59 -4.51 2.28 -15.34
C GLN A 59 -4.30 3.45 -14.38
N ASN A 60 -5.34 3.88 -13.68
CA ASN A 60 -5.23 5.02 -12.77
C ASN A 60 -4.25 4.74 -11.64
N LEU A 61 -4.34 3.57 -11.04
CA LEU A 61 -3.42 3.20 -9.97
C LEU A 61 -1.99 3.02 -10.50
N ARG A 62 -1.84 2.49 -11.71
CA ARG A 62 -0.52 2.33 -12.33
C ARG A 62 0.13 3.67 -12.67
N LEU A 63 -0.67 4.69 -12.95
CA LEU A 63 -0.15 6.02 -13.21
C LEU A 63 0.22 6.75 -11.92
N GLU A 64 -0.51 6.48 -10.84
CA GLU A 64 -0.30 7.15 -9.56
C GLU A 64 0.81 6.51 -8.73
N TYR A 65 0.93 5.19 -8.78
CA TYR A 65 1.89 4.46 -7.97
C TYR A 65 2.88 3.70 -8.84
N PRO A 66 4.14 3.55 -8.40
CA PRO A 66 5.14 2.84 -9.18
C PRO A 66 4.98 1.32 -9.08
N LYS A 67 5.62 0.62 -9.99
CA LYS A 67 5.73 -0.84 -9.91
C LYS A 67 6.65 -1.27 -8.77
N ILE A 68 7.72 -0.52 -8.58
CA ILE A 68 8.69 -0.75 -7.52
C ILE A 68 8.91 0.58 -6.83
N ALA A 69 8.75 0.61 -5.52
CA ALA A 69 9.01 1.81 -4.73
C ALA A 69 10.34 1.67 -3.99
N HIS A 70 11.18 2.69 -4.14
CA HIS A 70 12.43 2.79 -3.39
C HIS A 70 12.34 4.02 -2.53
N PHE A 71 12.54 3.85 -1.23
CA PHE A 71 12.52 5.00 -0.34
C PHE A 71 13.33 4.70 0.91
N GLN A 72 13.53 5.73 1.69
CA GLN A 72 14.31 5.62 2.92
C GLN A 72 13.45 6.04 4.09
N VAL A 73 13.45 5.22 5.14
CA VAL A 73 12.77 5.51 6.39
C VAL A 73 13.82 5.49 7.48
N GLU A 74 14.01 6.64 8.12
CA GLU A 74 15.09 6.84 9.09
C GLU A 74 16.44 6.53 8.42
N GLN A 75 17.12 5.49 8.85
CA GLN A 75 18.42 5.11 8.27
C GLN A 75 18.33 3.83 7.45
N VAL A 76 17.11 3.38 7.14
CA VAL A 76 16.87 2.12 6.44
C VAL A 76 16.39 2.41 5.03
N ARG A 77 17.04 1.79 4.04
CA ARG A 77 16.57 1.81 2.67
C ARG A 77 15.54 0.71 2.47
N VAL A 78 14.41 1.08 1.86
CA VAL A 78 13.32 0.14 1.63
C VAL A 78 13.07 0.03 0.14
N MET A 79 12.93 -1.20 -0.31
CA MET A 79 12.43 -1.49 -1.65
C MET A 79 11.13 -2.28 -1.50
N MET A 80 10.08 -1.81 -2.14
CA MET A 80 8.78 -2.46 -2.06
C MET A 80 8.31 -2.79 -3.46
N THR A 81 7.88 -4.01 -3.66
CA THR A 81 7.33 -4.46 -4.93
C THR A 81 6.23 -5.48 -4.66
N HIS A 82 5.29 -5.57 -5.60
CA HIS A 82 4.26 -6.59 -5.51
C HIS A 82 4.75 -7.89 -6.14
N ILE A 83 4.67 -8.96 -5.37
CA ILE A 83 4.94 -10.29 -5.89
C ILE A 83 3.59 -10.95 -6.09
N GLY A 84 3.05 -10.77 -7.29
CA GLY A 84 1.69 -11.17 -7.59
C GLY A 84 1.57 -12.53 -8.23
N GLY A 85 2.60 -13.27 -8.26
CA GLY A 85 2.53 -14.60 -8.80
C GLY A 85 2.57 -15.62 -7.70
N TYR A 86 2.21 -16.79 -8.06
CA TYR A 86 2.43 -17.92 -7.21
C TYR A 86 3.49 -18.77 -7.81
N PRO A 87 4.37 -19.31 -7.01
CA PRO A 87 5.25 -20.30 -7.53
C PRO A 87 4.41 -21.50 -7.94
N GLY A 88 4.44 -21.74 -9.09
CA GLY A 88 3.67 -22.86 -9.62
C GLY A 88 2.73 -22.51 -10.54
#